data_9c38fa80e9a038d3048893052a7bc877
#
_entry.id   9c38fa80e9a038d3048893052a7bc877
#
_cell.length_a   1.000
_cell.length_b   1.000
_cell.length_c   1.000
_cell.angle_alpha   90.00
_cell.angle_beta   90.00
_cell.angle_gamma   90.00
#
_symmetry.space_group_name_H-M   'P 1'
#
loop_
_entity.id
_entity.type
_entity.pdbx_description
1 polymer ?
#
loop_
_entity_poly.entity_id
_entity_poly.type
_entity_poly.pdbx_seq_one_letter_code
_entity_poly.pdbx_strand_id
1 'polypeptide(L)'
;MNNQPILQVQEVTKAFGGVIAVNRVSLDVNEGEILGIIGPNGSGKTTLINCITGFIKMTSGKIFFRGKDITGKPVHKIADMGITRTFQIMRPYYSLPCYKNLVIPLFSPRAKRTGGWRGGGKLGDRDTVSIDILEEIGFERDSFVPYKLASTLPTGYLKRLELARCLAVKPEIIICDEIFSGLSMSEIASMVPLIERLQMDGITLIMIEHRLRELFRVSKRILVLNFGEKVIEGTPEEIMADEKVKEVYFGSEEVEEVMSHA
;
A
#
# COMPACT_ATOMS: atom_id res chain seq x y z
N MET A 1 12.77 -23.43 -4.16
CA MET A 1 11.67 -22.47 -4.05
C MET A 1 11.68 -21.64 -5.32
N ASN A 2 10.54 -21.54 -6.01
CA ASN A 2 10.47 -20.78 -7.28
C ASN A 2 10.73 -19.30 -6.96
N ASN A 3 11.86 -18.79 -7.44
CA ASN A 3 12.33 -17.41 -7.19
C ASN A 3 11.66 -16.41 -8.15
N GLN A 4 10.39 -16.65 -8.51
CA GLN A 4 9.65 -15.74 -9.37
C GLN A 4 8.98 -14.64 -8.51
N PRO A 5 9.18 -13.35 -8.83
CA PRO A 5 8.55 -12.27 -8.11
C PRO A 5 7.02 -12.35 -8.22
N ILE A 6 6.32 -11.94 -7.16
CA ILE A 6 4.86 -11.93 -7.12
C ILE A 6 4.27 -10.89 -8.08
N LEU A 7 4.97 -9.75 -8.25
CA LEU A 7 4.61 -8.69 -9.19
C LEU A 7 5.84 -8.31 -10.02
N GLN A 8 5.65 -8.21 -11.33
CA GLN A 8 6.66 -7.74 -12.27
C GLN A 8 6.11 -6.58 -13.08
N VAL A 9 6.84 -5.51 -13.12
CA VAL A 9 6.58 -4.32 -13.95
C VAL A 9 7.70 -4.21 -14.96
N GLN A 10 7.37 -4.23 -16.26
CA GLN A 10 8.33 -4.27 -17.34
C GLN A 10 8.16 -3.06 -18.26
N GLU A 11 9.14 -2.16 -18.25
CA GLU A 11 9.25 -0.98 -19.10
C GLU A 11 7.95 -0.15 -19.18
N VAL A 12 7.25 0.01 -18.03
CA VAL A 12 6.00 0.74 -17.98
C VAL A 12 6.24 2.21 -18.27
N THR A 13 5.52 2.70 -19.27
CA THR A 13 5.52 4.11 -19.66
C THR A 13 4.12 4.66 -19.57
N LYS A 14 3.99 5.87 -19.02
CA LYS A 14 2.74 6.63 -19.04
C LYS A 14 3.00 8.08 -19.46
N ALA A 15 2.39 8.46 -20.57
CA ALA A 15 2.36 9.82 -21.04
C ALA A 15 0.95 10.43 -20.92
N PHE A 16 0.89 11.72 -20.63
CA PHE A 16 -0.31 12.54 -20.64
C PHE A 16 -0.06 13.70 -21.63
N GLY A 17 -0.63 13.60 -22.84
CA GLY A 17 -0.30 14.54 -23.90
C GLY A 17 1.21 14.53 -24.18
N GLY A 18 1.86 15.67 -24.04
CA GLY A 18 3.32 15.83 -24.25
C GLY A 18 4.20 15.53 -23.02
N VAL A 19 3.60 15.22 -21.86
CA VAL A 19 4.36 14.98 -20.61
C VAL A 19 4.47 13.49 -20.33
N ILE A 20 5.69 12.98 -20.18
CA ILE A 20 5.95 11.59 -19.77
C ILE A 20 6.04 11.58 -18.24
N ALA A 21 5.03 11.04 -17.58
CA ALA A 21 4.95 10.97 -16.13
C ALA A 21 5.62 9.71 -15.54
N VAL A 22 5.73 8.64 -16.34
CA VAL A 22 6.50 7.41 -16.03
C VAL A 22 7.18 6.99 -17.32
N ASN A 23 8.49 6.78 -17.30
CA ASN A 23 9.31 6.49 -18.45
C ASN A 23 10.07 5.16 -18.28
N ARG A 24 9.59 4.11 -18.93
CA ARG A 24 10.21 2.78 -18.99
C ARG A 24 10.63 2.20 -17.63
N VAL A 25 9.80 2.42 -16.61
CA VAL A 25 10.09 1.92 -15.26
C VAL A 25 9.89 0.42 -15.22
N SER A 26 10.93 -0.29 -14.72
CA SER A 26 10.90 -1.73 -14.46
C SER A 26 11.22 -1.99 -13.00
N LEU A 27 10.42 -2.86 -12.35
CA LEU A 27 10.65 -3.33 -10.99
C LEU A 27 10.02 -4.70 -10.79
N ASP A 28 10.60 -5.46 -9.89
CA ASP A 28 10.07 -6.72 -9.40
C ASP A 28 9.74 -6.60 -7.92
N VAL A 29 8.67 -7.26 -7.46
CA VAL A 29 8.30 -7.33 -6.05
C VAL A 29 8.26 -8.80 -5.64
N ASN A 30 9.00 -9.15 -4.58
CA ASN A 30 9.04 -10.52 -4.08
C ASN A 30 7.88 -10.78 -3.12
N GLU A 31 7.47 -12.04 -3.01
CA GLU A 31 6.40 -12.43 -2.09
C GLU A 31 6.84 -12.21 -0.64
N GLY A 32 5.99 -11.57 0.17
CA GLY A 32 6.24 -11.31 1.59
C GLY A 32 7.28 -10.22 1.88
N GLU A 33 7.68 -9.40 0.88
CA GLU A 33 8.54 -8.24 1.14
C GLU A 33 7.74 -6.96 1.39
N ILE A 34 8.40 -5.97 1.98
CA ILE A 34 7.98 -4.57 1.99
C ILE A 34 8.92 -3.81 1.06
N LEU A 35 8.40 -3.37 -0.10
CA LEU A 35 9.11 -2.50 -1.03
C LEU A 35 8.71 -1.05 -0.77
N GLY A 36 9.68 -0.20 -0.42
CA GLY A 36 9.49 1.24 -0.36
C GLY A 36 9.65 1.88 -1.73
N ILE A 37 8.82 2.87 -2.05
CA ILE A 37 8.97 3.71 -3.25
C ILE A 37 9.04 5.16 -2.81
N ILE A 38 10.16 5.80 -3.06
CA ILE A 38 10.41 7.20 -2.70
C ILE A 38 10.73 8.05 -3.91
N GLY A 39 10.70 9.36 -3.74
CA GLY A 39 11.01 10.34 -4.78
C GLY A 39 10.30 11.67 -4.50
N PRO A 40 10.76 12.77 -5.07
CA PRO A 40 10.13 14.09 -4.90
C PRO A 40 8.69 14.12 -5.44
N ASN A 41 7.98 15.19 -5.11
CA ASN A 41 6.65 15.42 -5.68
C ASN A 41 6.75 15.53 -7.20
N GLY A 42 5.82 14.86 -7.91
CA GLY A 42 5.85 14.81 -9.39
C GLY A 42 6.82 13.78 -9.97
N SER A 43 7.54 12.99 -9.18
CA SER A 43 8.47 11.96 -9.68
C SER A 43 7.81 10.75 -10.35
N GLY A 44 6.46 10.66 -10.35
CA GLY A 44 5.73 9.59 -11.04
C GLY A 44 5.23 8.45 -10.15
N LYS A 45 5.49 8.44 -8.83
CA LYS A 45 5.10 7.37 -7.88
C LYS A 45 3.61 7.01 -7.99
N THR A 46 2.74 7.97 -7.76
CA THR A 46 1.29 7.77 -7.80
C THR A 46 0.82 7.35 -9.19
N THR A 47 1.46 7.87 -10.26
CA THR A 47 1.15 7.46 -11.64
C THR A 47 1.52 6.01 -11.89
N LEU A 48 2.70 5.56 -11.43
CA LEU A 48 3.13 4.17 -11.54
C LEU A 48 2.15 3.23 -10.81
N ILE A 49 1.79 3.54 -9.58
CA ILE A 49 0.82 2.76 -8.81
C ILE A 49 -0.56 2.75 -9.47
N ASN A 50 -1.00 3.88 -10.04
CA ASN A 50 -2.25 3.94 -10.79
C ASN A 50 -2.22 3.05 -12.04
N CYS A 51 -1.07 2.90 -12.71
CA CYS A 51 -0.90 1.95 -13.81
C CYS A 51 -0.96 0.50 -13.31
N ILE A 52 -0.26 0.17 -12.21
CA ILE A 52 -0.25 -1.17 -11.60
C ILE A 52 -1.65 -1.59 -11.17
N THR A 53 -2.40 -0.69 -10.55
CA THR A 53 -3.74 -0.97 -10.01
C THR A 53 -4.88 -0.79 -11.02
N GLY A 54 -4.56 -0.41 -12.26
CA GLY A 54 -5.55 -0.27 -13.34
C GLY A 54 -6.43 0.97 -13.27
N PHE A 55 -6.10 1.94 -12.39
CA PHE A 55 -6.79 3.24 -12.35
C PHE A 55 -6.47 4.10 -13.58
N ILE A 56 -5.27 3.92 -14.13
CA ILE A 56 -4.83 4.63 -15.33
C ILE A 56 -4.26 3.59 -16.30
N LYS A 57 -4.70 3.66 -17.56
CA LYS A 57 -4.13 2.82 -18.61
C LYS A 57 -2.73 3.35 -18.96
N MET A 58 -1.73 2.48 -18.90
CA MET A 58 -0.36 2.80 -19.33
C MET A 58 -0.30 3.05 -20.85
N THR A 59 0.73 3.73 -21.31
CA THR A 59 1.00 3.98 -22.74
C THR A 59 1.69 2.77 -23.37
N SER A 60 2.67 2.19 -22.68
CA SER A 60 3.40 0.98 -23.10
C SER A 60 3.94 0.24 -21.89
N GLY A 61 4.49 -0.96 -22.10
CA GLY A 61 5.02 -1.83 -21.07
C GLY A 61 4.09 -2.99 -20.76
N LYS A 62 4.46 -3.79 -19.76
CA LYS A 62 3.68 -4.95 -19.29
C LYS A 62 3.72 -5.05 -17.78
N ILE A 63 2.69 -5.63 -17.20
CA ILE A 63 2.61 -5.92 -15.76
C ILE A 63 2.12 -7.35 -15.59
N PHE A 64 2.86 -8.12 -14.77
CA PHE A 64 2.50 -9.50 -14.47
C PHE A 64 2.31 -9.65 -12.96
N PHE A 65 1.28 -10.37 -12.58
CA PHE A 65 1.02 -10.77 -11.20
C PHE A 65 0.95 -12.29 -11.12
N ARG A 66 1.81 -12.91 -10.32
CA ARG A 66 2.02 -14.37 -10.28
C ARG A 66 2.20 -14.98 -11.68
N GLY A 67 3.01 -14.34 -12.52
CA GLY A 67 3.27 -14.74 -13.90
C GLY A 67 2.12 -14.54 -14.88
N LYS A 68 0.97 -14.05 -14.44
CA LYS A 68 -0.21 -13.77 -15.29
C LYS A 68 -0.20 -12.31 -15.73
N ASP A 69 -0.35 -12.06 -17.02
CA ASP A 69 -0.47 -10.72 -17.58
C ASP A 69 -1.73 -10.02 -17.07
N ILE A 70 -1.53 -8.89 -16.36
CA ILE A 70 -2.59 -8.03 -15.84
C ILE A 70 -2.63 -6.66 -16.53
N THR A 71 -1.84 -6.49 -17.58
CA THR A 71 -1.72 -5.24 -18.33
C THR A 71 -3.08 -4.71 -18.77
N GLY A 72 -3.40 -3.49 -18.38
CA GLY A 72 -4.64 -2.81 -18.76
C GLY A 72 -5.94 -3.43 -18.22
N LYS A 73 -5.87 -4.38 -17.30
CA LYS A 73 -7.07 -4.88 -16.61
C LYS A 73 -7.72 -3.79 -15.77
N PRO A 74 -9.05 -3.78 -15.67
CA PRO A 74 -9.74 -2.79 -14.85
C PRO A 74 -9.54 -3.06 -13.35
N VAL A 75 -9.62 -2.00 -12.54
CA VAL A 75 -9.37 -1.99 -11.08
C VAL A 75 -10.03 -3.17 -10.35
N HIS A 76 -11.32 -3.42 -10.60
CA HIS A 76 -12.05 -4.48 -9.90
C HIS A 76 -11.51 -5.88 -10.20
N LYS A 77 -10.96 -6.12 -11.41
CA LYS A 77 -10.33 -7.40 -11.76
C LYS A 77 -8.98 -7.56 -11.06
N ILE A 78 -8.19 -6.48 -10.97
CA ILE A 78 -6.92 -6.47 -10.26
C ILE A 78 -7.14 -6.69 -8.76
N ALA A 79 -8.12 -6.01 -8.16
CA ALA A 79 -8.51 -6.25 -6.78
C ALA A 79 -8.98 -7.69 -6.54
N ASP A 80 -9.78 -8.25 -7.45
CA ASP A 80 -10.25 -9.64 -7.39
C ASP A 80 -9.12 -10.66 -7.55
N MET A 81 -8.02 -10.30 -8.20
CA MET A 81 -6.80 -11.12 -8.27
C MET A 81 -5.98 -11.08 -6.98
N GLY A 82 -6.11 -10.04 -6.14
CA GLY A 82 -5.46 -9.95 -4.84
C GLY A 82 -4.52 -8.76 -4.67
N ILE A 83 -4.58 -7.76 -5.53
CA ILE A 83 -3.85 -6.50 -5.35
C ILE A 83 -4.85 -5.44 -4.88
N THR A 84 -4.69 -4.95 -3.65
CA THR A 84 -5.50 -3.89 -3.07
C THR A 84 -4.66 -2.66 -2.78
N ARG A 85 -5.32 -1.53 -2.51
CA ARG A 85 -4.64 -0.27 -2.27
C ARG A 85 -5.38 0.57 -1.24
N THR A 86 -4.64 1.23 -0.36
CA THR A 86 -5.14 2.40 0.39
C THR A 86 -5.03 3.65 -0.47
N PHE A 87 -5.72 4.71 -0.09
CA PHE A 87 -5.69 5.97 -0.82
C PHE A 87 -5.16 7.09 0.08
N GLN A 88 -4.39 8.01 -0.50
CA GLN A 88 -3.90 9.20 0.17
C GLN A 88 -5.07 9.99 0.80
N ILE A 89 -6.15 10.21 0.03
CA ILE A 89 -7.41 10.74 0.54
C ILE A 89 -8.31 9.57 0.87
N MET A 90 -8.53 9.32 2.15
CA MET A 90 -9.38 8.25 2.66
C MET A 90 -10.81 8.41 2.15
N ARG A 91 -11.41 7.29 1.74
CA ARG A 91 -12.79 7.24 1.21
C ARG A 91 -13.63 6.17 1.90
N PRO A 92 -13.76 6.20 3.22
CA PRO A 92 -14.68 5.33 3.92
C PRO A 92 -16.13 5.74 3.61
N TYR A 93 -17.06 4.86 3.90
CA TYR A 93 -18.48 5.22 3.94
C TYR A 93 -18.74 6.00 5.22
N TYR A 94 -18.58 7.31 5.17
CA TYR A 94 -18.60 8.20 6.34
C TYR A 94 -19.89 8.12 7.16
N SER A 95 -21.03 7.84 6.51
CA SER A 95 -22.34 7.69 7.15
C SER A 95 -22.58 6.32 7.77
N LEU A 96 -21.63 5.37 7.63
CA LEU A 96 -21.73 4.04 8.21
C LEU A 96 -20.80 3.89 9.41
N PRO A 97 -21.16 3.05 10.39
CA PRO A 97 -20.24 2.60 11.43
C PRO A 97 -18.98 1.95 10.84
N CYS A 98 -17.85 1.97 11.60
CA CYS A 98 -16.59 1.43 11.13
C CYS A 98 -16.71 -0.01 10.65
N TYR A 99 -17.28 -0.89 11.48
CA TYR A 99 -17.43 -2.29 11.12
C TYR A 99 -18.30 -2.53 9.86
N LYS A 100 -19.31 -1.67 9.61
CA LYS A 100 -20.12 -1.76 8.39
C LYS A 100 -19.36 -1.37 7.13
N ASN A 101 -18.26 -0.62 7.25
CA ASN A 101 -17.38 -0.31 6.12
C ASN A 101 -16.69 -1.54 5.53
N LEU A 102 -16.59 -2.64 6.28
CA LEU A 102 -15.96 -3.88 5.84
C LEU A 102 -16.94 -4.84 5.17
N VAL A 103 -18.24 -4.65 5.35
CA VAL A 103 -19.25 -5.55 4.81
C VAL A 103 -19.14 -5.70 3.29
N ILE A 104 -18.99 -4.58 2.55
CA ILE A 104 -18.87 -4.61 1.09
C ILE A 104 -17.62 -5.37 0.63
N PRO A 105 -16.39 -5.07 1.12
CA PRO A 105 -15.20 -5.87 0.78
C PRO A 105 -15.34 -7.35 1.11
N LEU A 106 -15.99 -7.72 2.22
CA LEU A 106 -16.24 -9.11 2.60
C LEU A 106 -17.16 -9.86 1.63
N PHE A 107 -17.98 -9.13 0.87
CA PHE A 107 -18.81 -9.72 -0.21
C PHE A 107 -18.09 -9.81 -1.55
N SER A 108 -16.83 -9.35 -1.66
CA SER A 108 -16.07 -9.44 -2.91
C SER A 108 -15.96 -10.88 -3.40
N PRO A 109 -15.87 -11.11 -4.73
CA PRO A 109 -15.68 -12.44 -5.28
C PRO A 109 -14.44 -13.13 -4.73
N ARG A 110 -13.35 -12.39 -4.51
CA ARG A 110 -12.12 -12.91 -3.94
C ARG A 110 -12.31 -13.39 -2.50
N ALA A 111 -12.87 -12.56 -1.62
CA ALA A 111 -13.12 -12.93 -0.23
C ALA A 111 -13.97 -14.20 -0.12
N LYS A 112 -14.95 -14.36 -1.02
CA LYS A 112 -15.78 -15.58 -1.10
C LYS A 112 -14.98 -16.81 -1.56
N ARG A 113 -14.11 -16.68 -2.58
CA ARG A 113 -13.31 -17.80 -3.12
C ARG A 113 -12.23 -18.29 -2.17
N THR A 114 -11.59 -17.38 -1.45
CA THR A 114 -10.48 -17.70 -0.53
C THR A 114 -10.94 -18.29 0.80
N GLY A 115 -12.20 -18.66 0.91
CA GLY A 115 -12.72 -19.42 2.05
C GLY A 115 -13.15 -18.59 3.25
N GLY A 116 -13.48 -17.33 3.04
CA GLY A 116 -14.02 -16.45 4.08
C GLY A 116 -13.09 -16.28 5.30
N TRP A 117 -13.33 -15.28 6.10
CA TRP A 117 -12.70 -15.17 7.41
C TRP A 117 -13.33 -16.24 8.31
N ARG A 118 -12.50 -17.01 9.04
CA ARG A 118 -12.98 -18.02 10.00
C ARG A 118 -13.66 -17.28 11.15
N GLY A 119 -14.92 -17.61 11.44
CA GLY A 119 -15.60 -17.01 12.58
C GLY A 119 -17.12 -16.96 12.52
N GLY A 120 -17.73 -17.39 11.47
CA GLY A 120 -19.17 -17.49 11.40
C GLY A 120 -19.58 -18.68 10.57
N GLY A 121 -20.58 -19.42 10.98
CA GLY A 121 -21.12 -20.59 10.26
C GLY A 121 -21.35 -20.35 8.77
N LYS A 122 -22.03 -21.25 8.05
CA LYS A 122 -22.22 -21.25 6.58
C LYS A 122 -22.57 -19.89 5.94
N LEU A 123 -22.95 -18.88 6.72
CA LEU A 123 -23.23 -17.50 6.32
C LEU A 123 -22.64 -16.48 7.31
N GLY A 124 -21.57 -16.83 8.01
CA GLY A 124 -20.91 -16.09 9.06
C GLY A 124 -21.45 -14.72 9.39
N ASP A 125 -21.68 -14.44 10.65
CA ASP A 125 -22.04 -13.08 11.07
C ASP A 125 -20.96 -12.11 10.56
N ARG A 126 -21.27 -11.40 9.48
CA ARG A 126 -20.37 -10.45 8.83
C ARG A 126 -19.95 -9.32 9.76
N ASP A 127 -20.77 -9.02 10.73
CA ASP A 127 -20.48 -8.00 11.71
C ASP A 127 -19.39 -8.49 12.65
N THR A 128 -19.45 -9.72 13.15
CA THR A 128 -18.40 -10.36 13.95
C THR A 128 -17.08 -10.41 13.17
N VAL A 129 -17.10 -10.89 11.92
CA VAL A 129 -15.90 -10.93 11.06
C VAL A 129 -15.33 -9.52 10.85
N SER A 130 -16.18 -8.51 10.66
CA SER A 130 -15.73 -7.12 10.53
C SER A 130 -15.05 -6.62 11.79
N ILE A 131 -15.59 -6.95 12.97
CA ILE A 131 -14.99 -6.59 14.27
C ILE A 131 -13.62 -7.31 14.43
N ASP A 132 -13.54 -8.60 14.09
CA ASP A 132 -12.27 -9.35 14.16
C ASP A 132 -11.16 -8.68 13.29
N ILE A 133 -11.49 -8.28 12.06
CA ILE A 133 -10.56 -7.56 11.19
C ILE A 133 -10.16 -6.19 11.77
N LEU A 134 -11.13 -5.46 12.35
CA LEU A 134 -10.84 -4.18 12.98
C LEU A 134 -9.91 -4.35 14.18
N GLU A 135 -10.10 -5.39 14.98
CA GLU A 135 -9.22 -5.73 16.10
C GLU A 135 -7.79 -6.04 15.62
N GLU A 136 -7.64 -6.80 14.53
CA GLU A 136 -6.33 -7.10 13.93
C GLU A 136 -5.52 -5.85 13.56
N ILE A 137 -6.20 -4.76 13.21
CA ILE A 137 -5.56 -3.48 12.87
C ILE A 137 -5.57 -2.46 14.01
N GLY A 138 -5.85 -2.92 15.24
CA GLY A 138 -5.71 -2.12 16.46
C GLY A 138 -6.92 -1.26 16.81
N PHE A 139 -8.13 -1.69 16.44
CA PHE A 139 -9.34 -1.21 17.11
C PHE A 139 -9.57 -2.07 18.36
N GLU A 140 -9.86 -1.41 19.48
CA GLU A 140 -10.16 -2.14 20.70
C GLU A 140 -11.56 -2.77 20.61
N ARG A 141 -11.63 -4.11 20.72
CA ARG A 141 -12.87 -4.89 20.56
C ARG A 141 -13.96 -4.46 21.53
N ASP A 142 -13.58 -4.26 22.79
CA ASP A 142 -14.50 -3.92 23.89
C ASP A 142 -14.81 -2.41 23.98
N SER A 143 -14.26 -1.61 23.05
CA SER A 143 -14.55 -0.19 22.96
C SER A 143 -15.77 0.08 22.07
N PHE A 144 -16.33 1.30 22.19
CA PHE A 144 -17.38 1.75 21.28
C PHE A 144 -16.86 2.21 19.90
N VAL A 145 -15.54 2.25 19.69
CA VAL A 145 -14.93 2.80 18.47
C VAL A 145 -15.35 2.05 17.19
N PRO A 146 -15.38 0.70 17.16
CA PRO A 146 -15.86 -0.03 15.98
C PRO A 146 -17.30 0.30 15.56
N TYR A 147 -18.12 0.75 16.49
CA TYR A 147 -19.53 1.07 16.29
C TYR A 147 -19.80 2.53 15.97
N LYS A 148 -18.81 3.42 16.12
CA LYS A 148 -18.93 4.83 15.78
C LYS A 148 -19.01 5.02 14.26
N LEU A 149 -19.71 6.08 13.83
CA LEU A 149 -19.70 6.51 12.42
C LEU A 149 -18.28 6.85 11.99
N ALA A 150 -17.89 6.43 10.80
CA ALA A 150 -16.55 6.72 10.26
C ALA A 150 -16.28 8.24 10.19
N SER A 151 -17.31 9.06 10.00
CA SER A 151 -17.21 10.53 9.98
C SER A 151 -16.74 11.15 11.31
N THR A 152 -16.82 10.41 12.41
CA THR A 152 -16.46 10.91 13.75
C THR A 152 -15.08 10.44 14.20
N LEU A 153 -14.37 9.67 13.38
CA LEU A 153 -13.08 9.12 13.75
C LEU A 153 -11.93 10.11 13.51
N PRO A 154 -10.93 10.11 14.41
CA PRO A 154 -9.63 10.73 14.15
C PRO A 154 -8.93 10.11 12.92
N THR A 155 -7.99 10.85 12.34
CA THR A 155 -7.24 10.44 11.13
C THR A 155 -6.57 9.09 11.29
N GLY A 156 -5.94 8.80 12.42
CA GLY A 156 -5.28 7.52 12.67
C GLY A 156 -6.21 6.31 12.58
N TYR A 157 -7.42 6.43 13.12
CA TYR A 157 -8.43 5.37 12.97
C TYR A 157 -8.97 5.27 11.54
N LEU A 158 -9.10 6.38 10.82
CA LEU A 158 -9.52 6.35 9.42
C LEU A 158 -8.48 5.66 8.53
N LYS A 159 -7.17 5.89 8.75
CA LYS A 159 -6.08 5.19 8.06
C LYS A 159 -6.12 3.68 8.34
N ARG A 160 -6.33 3.28 9.60
CA ARG A 160 -6.52 1.88 9.98
C ARG A 160 -7.76 1.28 9.31
N LEU A 161 -8.86 2.02 9.26
CA LEU A 161 -10.10 1.56 8.60
C LEU A 161 -9.89 1.32 7.10
N GLU A 162 -9.14 2.17 6.40
CA GLU A 162 -8.75 1.93 4.99
C GLU A 162 -7.95 0.63 4.84
N LEU A 163 -6.98 0.40 5.74
CA LEU A 163 -6.19 -0.82 5.74
C LEU A 163 -7.06 -2.06 6.01
N ALA A 164 -8.00 -1.98 6.98
CA ALA A 164 -8.99 -3.03 7.25
C ALA A 164 -9.82 -3.38 6.02
N ARG A 165 -10.24 -2.38 5.26
CA ARG A 165 -11.02 -2.59 4.03
C ARG A 165 -10.19 -3.30 2.96
N CYS A 166 -8.88 -3.04 2.89
CA CYS A 166 -7.97 -3.81 2.04
C CYS A 166 -7.87 -5.26 2.50
N LEU A 167 -7.68 -5.49 3.80
CA LEU A 167 -7.56 -6.82 4.41
C LEU A 167 -8.83 -7.67 4.21
N ALA A 168 -10.01 -7.06 4.31
CA ALA A 168 -11.29 -7.73 4.14
C ALA A 168 -11.45 -8.42 2.77
N VAL A 169 -10.71 -7.98 1.73
CA VAL A 169 -10.65 -8.62 0.40
C VAL A 169 -9.73 -9.84 0.40
N LYS A 170 -8.94 -10.09 1.44
CA LYS A 170 -7.86 -11.10 1.51
C LYS A 170 -6.80 -10.90 0.41
N PRO A 171 -6.09 -9.77 0.45
CA PRO A 171 -5.10 -9.45 -0.56
C PRO A 171 -3.85 -10.34 -0.43
N GLU A 172 -3.09 -10.40 -1.50
CA GLU A 172 -1.71 -10.90 -1.51
C GLU A 172 -0.72 -9.73 -1.55
N ILE A 173 -1.17 -8.61 -2.16
CA ILE A 173 -0.42 -7.34 -2.17
C ILE A 173 -1.32 -6.22 -1.66
N ILE A 174 -0.82 -5.43 -0.72
CA ILE A 174 -1.40 -4.14 -0.34
C ILE A 174 -0.44 -3.03 -0.75
N ILE A 175 -0.96 -2.07 -1.51
CA ILE A 175 -0.22 -0.86 -1.86
C ILE A 175 -0.66 0.24 -0.90
N CYS A 176 0.26 0.70 -0.06
CA CYS A 176 0.03 1.77 0.92
C CYS A 176 0.52 3.09 0.33
N ASP A 177 -0.41 4.01 0.06
CA ASP A 177 -0.12 5.32 -0.51
C ASP A 177 -0.21 6.38 0.59
N GLU A 178 0.95 6.80 1.11
CA GLU A 178 1.12 7.78 2.18
C GLU A 178 0.30 7.46 3.44
N ILE A 179 0.42 6.23 3.95
CA ILE A 179 -0.35 5.80 5.11
C ILE A 179 0.04 6.54 6.39
N PHE A 180 1.28 7.04 6.50
CA PHE A 180 1.77 7.82 7.64
C PHE A 180 1.45 9.32 7.54
N SER A 181 0.99 9.80 6.39
CA SER A 181 0.68 11.21 6.18
C SER A 181 -0.45 11.69 7.11
N GLY A 182 -0.22 12.83 7.78
CA GLY A 182 -1.19 13.43 8.70
C GLY A 182 -1.31 12.75 10.07
N LEU A 183 -0.45 11.77 10.37
CA LEU A 183 -0.39 11.11 11.67
C LEU A 183 0.62 11.78 12.60
N SER A 184 0.31 11.80 13.90
CA SER A 184 1.25 12.14 14.96
C SER A 184 2.31 11.04 15.13
N MET A 185 3.44 11.36 15.77
CA MET A 185 4.51 10.39 16.04
C MET A 185 4.02 9.18 16.85
N SER A 186 3.11 9.39 17.81
CA SER A 186 2.53 8.30 18.60
C SER A 186 1.62 7.38 17.76
N GLU A 187 0.86 7.95 16.84
CA GLU A 187 0.03 7.17 15.90
C GLU A 187 0.90 6.35 14.94
N ILE A 188 1.98 6.94 14.41
CA ILE A 188 2.94 6.24 13.56
C ILE A 188 3.62 5.10 14.35
N ALA A 189 4.10 5.37 15.57
CA ALA A 189 4.72 4.37 16.43
C ALA A 189 3.80 3.16 16.68
N SER A 190 2.48 3.37 16.68
CA SER A 190 1.49 2.29 16.79
C SER A 190 1.13 1.64 15.44
N MET A 191 1.39 2.31 14.30
CA MET A 191 1.10 1.79 12.97
C MET A 191 2.25 0.90 12.44
N VAL A 192 3.51 1.24 12.76
CA VAL A 192 4.69 0.49 12.30
C VAL A 192 4.64 -0.98 12.69
N PRO A 193 4.40 -1.38 13.96
CA PRO A 193 4.28 -2.79 14.32
C PRO A 193 3.12 -3.51 13.61
N LEU A 194 2.07 -2.80 13.26
CA LEU A 194 0.97 -3.35 12.48
C LEU A 194 1.43 -3.71 11.06
N ILE A 195 2.16 -2.82 10.40
CA ILE A 195 2.72 -3.06 9.05
C ILE A 195 3.68 -4.26 9.08
N GLU A 196 4.59 -4.31 10.09
CA GLU A 196 5.51 -5.43 10.29
C GLU A 196 4.75 -6.76 10.46
N ARG A 197 3.68 -6.77 11.27
CA ARG A 197 2.85 -7.96 11.47
C ARG A 197 2.16 -8.41 10.18
N LEU A 198 1.60 -7.51 9.39
CA LEU A 198 0.99 -7.88 8.11
C LEU A 198 1.99 -8.55 7.16
N GLN A 199 3.24 -8.08 7.15
CA GLN A 199 4.31 -8.69 6.39
C GLN A 199 4.66 -10.08 6.92
N MET A 200 4.74 -10.26 8.25
CA MET A 200 4.99 -11.57 8.88
C MET A 200 3.87 -12.57 8.59
N ASP A 201 2.63 -12.09 8.44
CA ASP A 201 1.46 -12.89 8.04
C ASP A 201 1.46 -13.23 6.54
N GLY A 202 2.52 -12.87 5.82
CA GLY A 202 2.76 -13.23 4.42
C GLY A 202 2.19 -12.24 3.41
N ILE A 203 1.68 -11.09 3.84
CA ILE A 203 1.20 -10.05 2.93
C ILE A 203 2.39 -9.27 2.36
N THR A 204 2.44 -9.14 1.04
CA THR A 204 3.40 -8.29 0.36
C THR A 204 2.93 -6.84 0.41
N LEU A 205 3.84 -5.92 0.74
CA LEU A 205 3.51 -4.50 0.85
C LEU A 205 4.34 -3.67 -0.13
N ILE A 206 3.71 -2.71 -0.79
CA ILE A 206 4.38 -1.65 -1.54
C ILE A 206 4.00 -0.35 -0.86
N MET A 207 4.98 0.38 -0.34
CA MET A 207 4.73 1.59 0.44
C MET A 207 5.29 2.81 -0.28
N ILE A 208 4.44 3.79 -0.55
CA ILE A 208 4.84 5.12 -0.98
C ILE A 208 4.79 6.02 0.25
N GLU A 209 5.93 6.58 0.64
CA GLU A 209 6.01 7.43 1.82
C GLU A 209 6.96 8.60 1.62
N HIS A 210 6.71 9.67 2.36
CA HIS A 210 7.62 10.81 2.49
C HIS A 210 8.40 10.76 3.80
N ARG A 211 7.92 10.02 4.80
CA ARG A 211 8.60 9.81 6.08
C ARG A 211 9.62 8.70 5.94
N LEU A 212 10.83 9.08 5.51
CA LEU A 212 11.89 8.15 5.17
C LEU A 212 12.33 7.28 6.34
N ARG A 213 12.43 7.85 7.55
CA ARG A 213 12.86 7.12 8.75
C ARG A 213 11.97 5.91 9.04
N GLU A 214 10.67 6.13 9.04
CA GLU A 214 9.70 5.07 9.32
C GLU A 214 9.62 4.05 8.19
N LEU A 215 9.73 4.52 6.94
CA LEU A 215 9.77 3.63 5.78
C LEU A 215 11.03 2.74 5.80
N PHE A 216 12.20 3.30 6.06
CA PHE A 216 13.47 2.58 6.10
C PHE A 216 13.52 1.56 7.24
N ARG A 217 12.81 1.82 8.33
CA ARG A 217 12.68 0.86 9.42
C ARG A 217 11.94 -0.42 9.00
N VAL A 218 10.89 -0.31 8.19
CA VAL A 218 10.05 -1.46 7.81
C VAL A 218 10.45 -2.08 6.48
N SER A 219 11.07 -1.32 5.56
CA SER A 219 11.41 -1.77 4.22
C SER A 219 12.87 -2.21 4.14
N LYS A 220 13.11 -3.38 3.55
CA LYS A 220 14.47 -3.88 3.28
C LYS A 220 14.98 -3.47 1.89
N ARG A 221 14.11 -2.98 1.03
CA ARG A 221 14.42 -2.56 -0.33
C ARG A 221 13.61 -1.33 -0.69
N ILE A 222 14.30 -0.36 -1.27
CA ILE A 222 13.77 0.95 -1.65
C ILE A 222 14.02 1.18 -3.13
N LEU A 223 13.01 1.66 -3.82
CA LEU A 223 13.07 2.16 -5.19
C LEU A 223 12.98 3.68 -5.18
N VAL A 224 13.92 4.36 -5.80
CA VAL A 224 13.90 5.82 -5.95
C VAL A 224 13.45 6.20 -7.35
N LEU A 225 12.39 7.01 -7.43
CA LEU A 225 11.90 7.59 -8.68
C LEU A 225 12.21 9.09 -8.73
N ASN A 226 12.65 9.56 -9.90
CA ASN A 226 12.80 10.97 -10.21
C ASN A 226 12.43 11.23 -11.67
N PHE A 227 11.67 12.28 -11.95
CA PHE A 227 11.20 12.65 -13.29
C PHE A 227 10.63 11.48 -14.11
N GLY A 228 9.90 10.57 -13.45
CA GLY A 228 9.28 9.40 -14.08
C GLY A 228 10.23 8.22 -14.33
N GLU A 229 11.48 8.29 -13.92
CA GLU A 229 12.49 7.24 -14.14
C GLU A 229 12.96 6.62 -12.83
N LYS A 230 13.40 5.38 -12.89
CA LYS A 230 14.08 4.70 -11.78
C LYS A 230 15.53 5.22 -11.69
N VAL A 231 15.86 5.88 -10.57
CA VAL A 231 17.20 6.39 -10.29
C VAL A 231 18.10 5.26 -9.78
N ILE A 232 17.65 4.62 -8.71
CA ILE A 232 18.35 3.53 -8.03
C ILE A 232 17.34 2.64 -7.31
N GLU A 233 17.75 1.42 -7.03
CA GLU A 233 17.04 0.47 -6.19
C GLU A 233 18.07 -0.28 -5.34
N GLY A 234 17.83 -0.37 -4.04
CA GLY A 234 18.78 -0.98 -3.10
C GLY A 234 18.26 -1.03 -1.68
N THR A 235 19.12 -1.36 -0.72
CA THR A 235 18.80 -1.30 0.71
C THR A 235 18.70 0.15 1.18
N PRO A 236 18.05 0.43 2.32
CA PRO A 236 18.05 1.78 2.91
C PRO A 236 19.45 2.40 3.02
N GLU A 237 20.45 1.61 3.42
CA GLU A 237 21.84 2.06 3.57
C GLU A 237 22.46 2.45 2.22
N GLU A 238 22.24 1.65 1.18
CA GLU A 238 22.71 1.94 -0.17
C GLU A 238 22.07 3.21 -0.74
N ILE A 239 20.76 3.38 -0.50
CA ILE A 239 20.01 4.56 -0.93
C ILE A 239 20.52 5.82 -0.23
N MET A 240 20.77 5.76 1.08
CA MET A 240 21.30 6.89 1.84
C MET A 240 22.75 7.29 1.44
N ALA A 241 23.54 6.32 0.97
CA ALA A 241 24.92 6.55 0.53
C ALA A 241 25.02 7.11 -0.90
N ASP A 242 23.98 6.95 -1.71
CA ASP A 242 24.01 7.29 -3.15
C ASP A 242 23.98 8.81 -3.39
N GLU A 243 24.96 9.33 -4.14
CA GLU A 243 25.07 10.76 -4.45
C GLU A 243 23.90 11.30 -5.28
N LYS A 244 23.33 10.50 -6.18
CA LYS A 244 22.17 10.91 -6.99
C LYS A 244 20.93 11.09 -6.13
N VAL A 245 20.76 10.25 -5.11
CA VAL A 245 19.68 10.39 -4.15
C VAL A 245 19.85 11.65 -3.32
N LYS A 246 21.06 11.92 -2.88
CA LYS A 246 21.39 13.17 -2.15
C LYS A 246 21.07 14.40 -3.00
N GLU A 247 21.43 14.40 -4.29
CA GLU A 247 21.10 15.50 -5.21
C GLU A 247 19.59 15.72 -5.36
N VAL A 248 18.82 14.61 -5.47
CA VAL A 248 17.36 14.63 -5.64
C VAL A 248 16.65 15.19 -4.41
N TYR A 249 17.19 14.94 -3.22
CA TYR A 249 16.61 15.35 -1.94
C TYR A 249 17.37 16.51 -1.26
N PHE A 250 18.49 16.99 -1.84
CA PHE A 250 19.32 18.03 -1.26
C PHE A 250 18.52 19.32 -1.05
N GLY A 251 18.26 19.64 0.21
CA GLY A 251 17.42 20.76 0.61
C GLY A 251 16.08 20.38 1.25
N SER A 252 15.74 19.11 1.32
CA SER A 252 14.62 18.66 2.16
C SER A 252 15.15 18.40 3.59
N GLU A 253 14.61 19.12 4.56
CA GLU A 253 14.92 18.95 6.00
C GLU A 253 14.79 17.48 6.47
N GLU A 254 13.99 16.68 5.78
CA GLU A 254 13.75 15.27 6.07
C GLU A 254 14.98 14.37 5.89
N VAL A 255 15.89 14.66 4.96
CA VAL A 255 17.10 13.84 4.74
C VAL A 255 18.15 14.11 5.82
N GLU A 256 18.29 15.37 6.26
CA GLU A 256 19.20 15.73 7.36
C GLU A 256 18.76 15.08 8.67
N GLU A 257 17.45 14.99 8.95
CA GLU A 257 16.91 14.37 10.15
C GLU A 257 17.14 12.85 10.16
N VAL A 258 16.99 12.17 9.02
CA VAL A 258 17.29 10.74 8.90
C VAL A 258 18.79 10.46 9.04
N MET A 259 19.65 11.29 8.45
CA MET A 259 21.12 11.13 8.50
C MET A 259 21.70 11.45 9.88
N SER A 260 21.07 12.31 10.69
CA SER A 260 21.56 12.67 12.01
C SER A 260 21.28 11.64 13.11
N HIS A 261 20.43 10.63 12.85
CA HIS A 261 19.97 9.64 13.82
C HIS A 261 20.20 8.18 13.38
N ALA A 262 20.95 7.96 12.29
CA ALA A 262 21.42 6.66 11.83
C ALA A 262 22.86 6.41 12.29
#